data_6a982fd647e3002185903716c65dfe6b
#
_entry.id   6a982fd647e3002185903716c65dfe6b
#
_cell.length_a   1.000
_cell.length_b   1.000
_cell.length_c   1.000
_cell.angle_alpha   90.00
_cell.angle_beta   90.00
_cell.angle_gamma   90.00
#
_symmetry.space_group_name_H-M   'P 1'
#
loop_
_entity.id
_entity.type
_entity.pdbx_description
1 polymer ?
#
loop_
_entity_poly.entity_id
_entity_poly.type
_entity_poly.pdbx_seq_one_letter_code
_entity_poly.pdbx_strand_id
1 'polypeptide(L)'
;MSLSLGIVGLPNVGKSTLFNALTRNNVLAANYPFATIEPNEGVVPLPDARLARLAEMFGSERILAAPVTFVDIAGIVKGASEGAGLGNKFLANIRECDAICQVVRVFADDDVVHVDGKVDPRSDIEVIETELMIADMQTLEKAVPRLEKEARNNKDRKAVHEAAVAAQAVLDSGTTLFAAGSKVDSALLRELNLLTTKPFLYVFNADESVLGDDAKIAELRALVAPADAVFLDAKIESELQELDDESAAELLESIGQHERGLDSLARAGFHTLKLQTYLTAGPKEARAWTIHQGDTAPKAAGVIHTDFEKGFIKAEVVSFDDLTAAGSMAAAKAAGKVRIEGKDYVMHDGDVVEFRFNV
;
A
#
# COMPACT_ATOMS: atom_id res chain seq x y z
N MET A 1 -3.51 -12.91 -6.26
CA MET A 1 -3.35 -12.59 -4.82
C MET A 1 -3.55 -11.08 -4.71
N SER A 2 -4.29 -10.61 -3.72
CA SER A 2 -4.40 -9.18 -3.41
C SER A 2 -3.03 -8.70 -2.90
N LEU A 3 -2.59 -7.52 -3.36
CA LEU A 3 -1.38 -6.89 -2.84
C LEU A 3 -1.63 -6.44 -1.40
N SER A 4 -0.63 -6.63 -0.53
CA SER A 4 -0.77 -6.40 0.90
C SER A 4 0.39 -5.60 1.50
N LEU A 5 0.05 -4.81 2.53
CA LEU A 5 1.02 -4.12 3.38
C LEU A 5 1.13 -4.86 4.71
N GLY A 6 2.32 -5.29 5.07
CA GLY A 6 2.58 -5.88 6.39
C GLY A 6 2.75 -4.80 7.45
N ILE A 7 1.85 -4.76 8.45
CA ILE A 7 1.95 -3.82 9.57
C ILE A 7 2.97 -4.34 10.58
N VAL A 8 4.02 -3.57 10.79
CA VAL A 8 5.09 -3.86 11.75
C VAL A 8 5.24 -2.72 12.75
N GLY A 9 5.86 -2.96 13.88
CA GLY A 9 6.13 -1.94 14.89
C GLY A 9 6.68 -2.54 16.16
N LEU A 10 7.36 -1.72 16.96
CA LEU A 10 7.81 -2.10 18.28
C LEU A 10 6.61 -2.35 19.22
N PRO A 11 6.79 -3.03 20.35
CA PRO A 11 5.73 -3.16 21.34
C PRO A 11 5.22 -1.80 21.82
N ASN A 12 3.93 -1.70 22.11
CA ASN A 12 3.27 -0.52 22.67
C ASN A 12 3.28 0.76 21.81
N VAL A 13 3.48 0.63 20.48
CA VAL A 13 3.39 1.77 19.54
C VAL A 13 1.95 2.05 19.07
N GLY A 14 0.97 1.25 19.50
CA GLY A 14 -0.44 1.35 19.07
C GLY A 14 -0.78 0.47 17.84
N LYS A 15 0.11 -0.44 17.44
CA LYS A 15 -0.10 -1.34 16.29
C LYS A 15 -1.42 -2.11 16.37
N SER A 16 -1.72 -2.75 17.52
CA SER A 16 -2.95 -3.54 17.70
C SER A 16 -4.20 -2.65 17.72
N THR A 17 -4.10 -1.43 18.26
CA THR A 17 -5.21 -0.46 18.25
C THR A 17 -5.53 -0.05 16.82
N LEU A 18 -4.50 0.29 16.04
CA LEU A 18 -4.65 0.61 14.62
C LEU A 18 -5.23 -0.57 13.83
N PHE A 19 -4.69 -1.77 14.03
CA PHE A 19 -5.18 -2.96 13.33
C PHE A 19 -6.66 -3.29 13.68
N ASN A 20 -7.04 -3.13 14.95
CA ASN A 20 -8.43 -3.29 15.35
C ASN A 20 -9.36 -2.26 14.70
N ALA A 21 -8.92 -1.00 14.56
CA ALA A 21 -9.66 0.01 13.83
C ALA A 21 -9.81 -0.35 12.35
N LEU A 22 -8.76 -0.86 11.71
CA LEU A 22 -8.80 -1.35 10.32
C LEU A 22 -9.76 -2.55 10.16
N THR A 23 -9.76 -3.51 11.08
CA THR A 23 -10.56 -4.75 10.97
C THR A 23 -12.03 -4.57 11.30
N ARG A 24 -12.42 -3.55 12.08
CA ARG A 24 -13.83 -3.20 12.27
C ARG A 24 -14.52 -2.84 10.96
N ASN A 25 -13.79 -2.32 9.97
CA ASN A 25 -14.27 -2.10 8.62
C ASN A 25 -14.50 -3.39 7.80
N ASN A 26 -14.05 -4.57 8.27
CA ASN A 26 -14.21 -5.84 7.56
C ASN A 26 -15.69 -6.24 7.35
N VAL A 27 -16.63 -5.72 8.13
CA VAL A 27 -18.08 -5.93 7.92
C VAL A 27 -18.50 -5.32 6.56
N LEU A 28 -17.89 -4.22 6.15
CA LEU A 28 -18.07 -3.62 4.82
C LEU A 28 -17.34 -4.42 3.74
N ALA A 29 -16.19 -5.00 4.08
CA ALA A 29 -15.39 -5.82 3.16
C ALA A 29 -16.06 -7.16 2.80
N ALA A 30 -16.92 -7.73 3.67
CA ALA A 30 -17.73 -8.91 3.36
C ALA A 30 -18.66 -8.73 2.14
N ASN A 31 -18.93 -7.50 1.72
CA ASN A 31 -19.71 -7.19 0.54
C ASN A 31 -18.89 -7.22 -0.78
N TYR A 32 -17.56 -7.38 -0.70
CA TYR A 32 -16.73 -7.53 -1.90
C TYR A 32 -16.84 -8.95 -2.44
N PRO A 33 -17.32 -9.14 -3.69
CA PRO A 33 -17.33 -10.46 -4.32
C PRO A 33 -15.91 -11.02 -4.39
N PHE A 34 -15.72 -12.25 -3.88
CA PHE A 34 -14.44 -12.99 -3.89
C PHE A 34 -13.39 -12.57 -2.85
N ALA A 35 -13.68 -11.70 -1.89
CA ALA A 35 -12.76 -11.44 -0.78
C ALA A 35 -12.88 -12.58 0.26
N THR A 36 -11.90 -13.46 0.29
CA THR A 36 -11.67 -14.36 1.43
C THR A 36 -10.83 -13.57 2.43
N ILE A 37 -11.39 -13.19 3.57
CA ILE A 37 -10.64 -12.49 4.63
C ILE A 37 -9.95 -13.56 5.46
N GLU A 38 -8.62 -13.58 5.45
CA GLU A 38 -7.84 -14.46 6.30
C GLU A 38 -7.71 -13.90 7.72
N PRO A 39 -7.49 -14.74 8.74
CA PRO A 39 -7.15 -14.26 10.08
C PRO A 39 -5.92 -13.33 10.01
N ASN A 40 -6.00 -12.19 10.68
CA ASN A 40 -4.97 -11.12 10.69
C ASN A 40 -4.88 -10.27 9.42
N GLU A 41 -5.91 -10.28 8.56
CA GLU A 41 -6.06 -9.33 7.46
C GLU A 41 -7.10 -8.26 7.78
N GLY A 42 -6.76 -7.00 7.53
CA GLY A 42 -7.64 -5.84 7.55
C GLY A 42 -7.80 -5.29 6.15
N VAL A 43 -9.05 -5.21 5.67
CA VAL A 43 -9.35 -4.68 4.33
C VAL A 43 -10.04 -3.33 4.47
N VAL A 44 -9.44 -2.29 3.88
CA VAL A 44 -9.96 -0.93 3.93
C VAL A 44 -10.37 -0.50 2.52
N PRO A 45 -11.59 0.01 2.34
CA PRO A 45 -11.99 0.58 1.06
C PRO A 45 -11.18 1.86 0.78
N LEU A 46 -10.67 1.99 -0.46
CA LEU A 46 -10.04 3.24 -0.91
C LEU A 46 -11.12 4.30 -1.12
N PRO A 47 -11.08 5.43 -0.40
CA PRO A 47 -12.04 6.51 -0.60
C PRO A 47 -11.92 7.08 -2.02
N ASP A 48 -13.02 7.05 -2.77
CA ASP A 48 -13.08 7.57 -4.14
C ASP A 48 -14.43 8.24 -4.42
N ALA A 49 -14.47 9.57 -4.33
CA ALA A 49 -15.67 10.37 -4.57
C ALA A 49 -16.21 10.23 -6.00
N ARG A 50 -15.40 9.79 -6.96
CA ARG A 50 -15.79 9.57 -8.36
C ARG A 50 -16.87 8.49 -8.48
N LEU A 51 -16.84 7.49 -7.61
CA LEU A 51 -17.79 6.37 -7.63
C LEU A 51 -19.23 6.83 -7.30
N ALA A 52 -19.41 7.71 -6.32
CA ALA A 52 -20.72 8.24 -5.97
C ALA A 52 -21.33 9.02 -7.16
N ARG A 53 -20.49 9.82 -7.83
CA ARG A 53 -20.93 10.59 -9.01
C ARG A 53 -21.28 9.69 -10.19
N LEU A 54 -20.52 8.63 -10.44
CA LEU A 54 -20.82 7.64 -11.47
C LEU A 54 -22.10 6.86 -11.12
N ALA A 55 -22.27 6.45 -9.87
CA ALA A 55 -23.47 5.74 -9.43
C ALA A 55 -24.74 6.58 -9.66
N GLU A 56 -24.70 7.86 -9.34
CA GLU A 56 -25.80 8.80 -9.63
C GLU A 56 -26.09 8.90 -11.15
N MET A 57 -25.03 9.06 -11.96
CA MET A 57 -25.15 9.25 -13.41
C MET A 57 -25.70 8.01 -14.13
N PHE A 58 -25.32 6.79 -13.67
CA PHE A 58 -25.73 5.53 -14.29
C PHE A 58 -26.91 4.86 -13.59
N GLY A 59 -27.40 5.41 -12.48
CA GLY A 59 -28.45 4.80 -11.66
C GLY A 59 -28.00 3.48 -11.04
N SER A 60 -26.74 3.39 -10.58
CA SER A 60 -26.16 2.17 -10.06
C SER A 60 -26.76 1.79 -8.71
N GLU A 61 -27.12 0.52 -8.54
CA GLU A 61 -27.67 -0.02 -7.28
C GLU A 61 -26.62 -0.14 -6.17
N ARG A 62 -25.33 -0.29 -6.54
CA ARG A 62 -24.23 -0.49 -5.60
C ARG A 62 -22.98 0.29 -5.99
N ILE A 63 -22.21 0.66 -4.97
CA ILE A 63 -20.89 1.28 -5.11
C ILE A 63 -19.85 0.30 -4.53
N LEU A 64 -18.81 -0.01 -5.30
CA LEU A 64 -17.73 -0.89 -4.90
C LEU A 64 -16.38 -0.18 -5.08
N ALA A 65 -15.79 0.26 -3.97
CA ALA A 65 -14.49 0.90 -3.94
C ALA A 65 -13.36 -0.13 -4.13
N ALA A 66 -12.18 0.29 -4.53
CA ALA A 66 -11.00 -0.56 -4.55
C ALA A 66 -10.55 -0.89 -3.12
N PRO A 67 -10.18 -2.13 -2.79
CA PRO A 67 -9.71 -2.50 -1.46
C PRO A 67 -8.19 -2.32 -1.33
N VAL A 68 -7.75 -1.97 -0.12
CA VAL A 68 -6.35 -2.05 0.33
C VAL A 68 -6.27 -3.06 1.46
N THR A 69 -5.37 -4.02 1.37
CA THR A 69 -5.21 -5.08 2.36
C THR A 69 -4.01 -4.80 3.26
N PHE A 70 -4.24 -4.82 4.57
CA PHE A 70 -3.21 -4.74 5.60
C PHE A 70 -3.15 -6.06 6.35
N VAL A 71 -1.92 -6.54 6.63
CA VAL A 71 -1.69 -7.81 7.35
C VAL A 71 -1.02 -7.50 8.68
N ASP A 72 -1.61 -7.93 9.80
CA ASP A 72 -0.97 -7.80 11.11
C ASP A 72 0.19 -8.78 11.25
N ILE A 73 1.38 -8.23 11.35
CA ILE A 73 2.59 -9.00 11.61
C ILE A 73 2.96 -8.80 13.07
N ALA A 74 3.11 -9.91 13.80
CA ALA A 74 3.48 -9.88 15.22
C ALA A 74 4.69 -8.99 15.45
N GLY A 75 4.67 -8.20 16.54
CA GLY A 75 5.70 -7.21 16.82
C GLY A 75 7.12 -7.77 16.86
N ILE A 76 8.07 -6.99 16.38
CA ILE A 76 9.50 -7.29 16.43
C ILE A 76 10.05 -6.89 17.80
N VAL A 77 11.03 -7.66 18.29
CA VAL A 77 11.92 -7.28 19.37
C VAL A 77 13.35 -7.30 18.84
N LYS A 78 14.19 -6.44 19.38
CA LYS A 78 15.61 -6.39 19.04
C LYS A 78 16.25 -7.76 19.13
N GLY A 79 17.05 -8.15 18.12
CA GLY A 79 17.66 -9.48 18.02
C GLY A 79 16.79 -10.54 17.34
N ALA A 80 15.74 -10.13 16.65
CA ALA A 80 14.85 -11.05 15.93
C ALA A 80 15.56 -11.79 14.78
N SER A 81 16.53 -11.15 14.15
CA SER A 81 17.34 -11.74 13.06
C SER A 81 18.36 -12.78 13.55
N GLU A 82 18.74 -12.74 14.82
CA GLU A 82 19.71 -13.68 15.43
C GLU A 82 19.04 -14.84 16.18
N GLY A 83 17.73 -14.72 16.48
CA GLY A 83 16.96 -15.67 17.30
C GLY A 83 16.36 -16.82 16.52
N ALA A 84 16.42 -18.05 17.09
CA ALA A 84 15.63 -19.17 16.62
C ALA A 84 14.14 -18.98 17.04
N GLY A 85 13.20 -19.09 16.12
CA GLY A 85 11.76 -19.17 16.40
C GLY A 85 10.95 -17.95 15.98
N LEU A 86 10.54 -17.09 16.92
CA LEU A 86 9.59 -16.00 16.64
C LEU A 86 10.11 -14.96 15.64
N GLY A 87 11.41 -14.62 15.69
CA GLY A 87 12.02 -13.68 14.74
C GLY A 87 12.01 -14.18 13.30
N ASN A 88 12.32 -15.46 13.09
CA ASN A 88 12.27 -16.05 11.75
C ASN A 88 10.84 -16.09 11.19
N LYS A 89 9.83 -16.32 12.03
CA LYS A 89 8.42 -16.27 11.63
C LYS A 89 8.00 -14.85 11.25
N PHE A 90 8.42 -13.85 12.02
CA PHE A 90 8.21 -12.45 11.70
C PHE A 90 8.77 -12.08 10.32
N LEU A 91 10.05 -12.41 10.05
CA LEU A 91 10.70 -12.14 8.77
C LEU A 91 10.04 -12.90 7.61
N ALA A 92 9.55 -14.13 7.85
CA ALA A 92 8.81 -14.89 6.85
C ALA A 92 7.49 -14.20 6.48
N ASN A 93 6.73 -13.73 7.46
CA ASN A 93 5.47 -13.01 7.20
C ASN A 93 5.72 -11.71 6.41
N ILE A 94 6.79 -10.96 6.72
CA ILE A 94 7.14 -9.76 5.93
C ILE A 94 7.47 -10.15 4.48
N ARG A 95 8.14 -11.30 4.24
CA ARG A 95 8.44 -11.74 2.86
C ARG A 95 7.20 -11.96 2.01
N GLU A 96 6.10 -12.37 2.61
CA GLU A 96 4.82 -12.61 1.94
C GLU A 96 4.06 -11.33 1.56
N CYS A 97 4.33 -10.21 2.24
CA CYS A 97 3.73 -8.91 1.93
C CYS A 97 4.45 -8.19 0.78
N ASP A 98 3.76 -7.27 0.11
CA ASP A 98 4.30 -6.50 -1.02
C ASP A 98 4.95 -5.19 -0.57
N ALA A 99 4.53 -4.63 0.56
CA ALA A 99 5.11 -3.44 1.19
C ALA A 99 5.14 -3.58 2.71
N ILE A 100 5.92 -2.72 3.37
CA ILE A 100 6.06 -2.68 4.83
C ILE A 100 5.39 -1.39 5.33
N CYS A 101 4.43 -1.54 6.25
CA CYS A 101 3.76 -0.45 6.94
C CYS A 101 4.28 -0.39 8.39
N GLN A 102 5.23 0.49 8.67
CA GLN A 102 5.81 0.62 10.00
C GLN A 102 5.05 1.62 10.86
N VAL A 103 4.49 1.16 11.97
CA VAL A 103 3.85 2.01 12.98
C VAL A 103 4.91 2.50 13.97
N VAL A 104 4.98 3.83 14.13
CA VAL A 104 5.95 4.52 14.98
C VAL A 104 5.20 5.36 16.00
N ARG A 105 5.57 5.24 17.27
CA ARG A 105 4.98 6.01 18.35
C ARG A 105 5.57 7.42 18.40
N VAL A 106 4.70 8.43 18.38
CA VAL A 106 5.08 9.84 18.63
C VAL A 106 4.18 10.51 19.67
N PHE A 107 3.19 9.80 20.21
CA PHE A 107 2.34 10.28 21.32
C PHE A 107 3.03 10.11 22.66
N ALA A 108 2.75 11.04 23.60
CA ALA A 108 3.17 10.95 24.98
C ALA A 108 2.05 10.33 25.82
N ASP A 109 2.35 9.28 26.58
CA ASP A 109 1.42 8.66 27.54
C ASP A 109 2.24 7.98 28.64
N ASP A 110 2.13 8.49 29.85
CA ASP A 110 2.89 8.02 31.03
C ASP A 110 2.42 6.62 31.49
N ASP A 111 1.21 6.22 31.15
CA ASP A 111 0.65 4.91 31.49
C ASP A 111 1.08 3.82 30.51
N VAL A 112 1.64 4.19 29.35
CA VAL A 112 2.12 3.27 28.32
C VAL A 112 3.64 3.23 28.29
N VAL A 113 4.23 2.19 28.89
CA VAL A 113 5.69 2.03 28.95
C VAL A 113 6.27 1.86 27.53
N HIS A 114 7.26 2.72 27.19
CA HIS A 114 8.07 2.53 25.99
C HIS A 114 9.16 1.49 26.25
N VAL A 115 9.51 0.68 25.24
CA VAL A 115 10.48 -0.43 25.35
C VAL A 115 11.85 0.09 25.81
N ASP A 116 12.29 1.24 25.29
CA ASP A 116 13.57 1.87 25.62
C ASP A 116 13.46 2.99 26.68
N GLY A 117 12.30 3.11 27.35
CA GLY A 117 12.06 4.06 28.43
C GLY A 117 11.80 5.52 27.99
N LYS A 118 11.95 5.85 26.72
CA LYS A 118 11.59 7.15 26.12
C LYS A 118 11.04 6.98 24.70
N VAL A 119 10.17 7.87 24.29
CA VAL A 119 9.69 7.95 22.91
C VAL A 119 10.76 8.61 22.05
N ASP A 120 11.30 7.86 21.08
CA ASP A 120 12.30 8.35 20.12
C ASP A 120 12.02 7.75 18.74
N PRO A 121 11.23 8.44 17.91
CA PRO A 121 10.80 7.93 16.61
C PRO A 121 11.95 7.50 15.70
N ARG A 122 13.08 8.21 15.74
CA ARG A 122 14.27 7.85 14.95
C ARG A 122 14.82 6.51 15.39
N SER A 123 15.03 6.33 16.69
CA SER A 123 15.54 5.08 17.26
C SER A 123 14.59 3.91 16.94
N ASP A 124 13.28 4.11 17.05
CA ASP A 124 12.28 3.08 16.79
C ASP A 124 12.29 2.63 15.33
N ILE A 125 12.49 3.56 14.40
CA ILE A 125 12.63 3.26 12.95
C ILE A 125 13.91 2.47 12.73
N GLU A 126 15.04 2.95 13.21
CA GLU A 126 16.36 2.34 13.04
C GLU A 126 16.43 0.90 13.57
N VAL A 127 15.73 0.59 14.67
CA VAL A 127 15.69 -0.79 15.22
C VAL A 127 15.08 -1.76 14.22
N ILE A 128 13.94 -1.44 13.62
CA ILE A 128 13.28 -2.33 12.65
C ILE A 128 14.09 -2.41 11.35
N GLU A 129 14.53 -1.28 10.81
CA GLU A 129 15.34 -1.26 9.61
C GLU A 129 16.62 -2.09 9.76
N THR A 130 17.29 -1.98 10.92
CA THR A 130 18.51 -2.76 11.22
C THR A 130 18.23 -4.26 11.21
N GLU A 131 17.15 -4.74 11.83
CA GLU A 131 16.80 -6.15 11.82
C GLU A 131 16.53 -6.69 10.39
N LEU A 132 15.87 -5.87 9.56
CA LEU A 132 15.62 -6.23 8.15
C LEU A 132 16.92 -6.23 7.34
N MET A 133 17.81 -5.25 7.55
CA MET A 133 19.11 -5.18 6.88
C MET A 133 20.01 -6.37 7.26
N ILE A 134 20.03 -6.77 8.53
CA ILE A 134 20.80 -7.95 8.98
C ILE A 134 20.28 -9.21 8.29
N ALA A 135 18.96 -9.39 8.21
CA ALA A 135 18.37 -10.54 7.53
C ALA A 135 18.72 -10.58 6.02
N ASP A 136 18.74 -9.42 5.37
CA ASP A 136 19.14 -9.31 3.96
C ASP A 136 20.65 -9.55 3.77
N MET A 137 21.50 -9.04 4.67
CA MET A 137 22.93 -9.30 4.66
C MET A 137 23.22 -10.80 4.77
N GLN A 138 22.56 -11.53 5.68
CA GLN A 138 22.68 -12.98 5.80
C GLN A 138 22.27 -13.72 4.51
N THR A 139 21.27 -13.18 3.79
CA THR A 139 20.82 -13.71 2.49
C THR A 139 21.88 -13.46 1.42
N LEU A 140 22.43 -12.26 1.35
CA LEU A 140 23.46 -11.86 0.38
C LEU A 140 24.80 -12.57 0.62
N GLU A 141 25.22 -12.77 1.87
CA GLU A 141 26.43 -13.54 2.22
C GLU A 141 26.43 -14.94 1.63
N LYS A 142 25.26 -15.58 1.58
CA LYS A 142 25.08 -16.91 0.96
C LYS A 142 24.95 -16.83 -0.56
N ALA A 143 24.29 -15.78 -1.06
CA ALA A 143 23.97 -15.65 -2.47
C ALA A 143 25.16 -15.18 -3.32
N VAL A 144 25.96 -14.21 -2.86
CA VAL A 144 27.05 -13.60 -3.63
C VAL A 144 28.08 -14.60 -4.11
N PRO A 145 28.61 -15.53 -3.27
CA PRO A 145 29.58 -16.54 -3.75
C PRO A 145 28.98 -17.51 -4.78
N ARG A 146 27.68 -17.81 -4.68
CA ARG A 146 26.97 -18.63 -5.67
C ARG A 146 26.82 -17.87 -6.99
N LEU A 147 26.34 -16.63 -6.94
CA LEU A 147 26.18 -15.77 -8.11
C LEU A 147 27.48 -15.48 -8.82
N GLU A 148 28.61 -15.32 -8.09
CA GLU A 148 29.95 -15.17 -8.67
C GLU A 148 30.34 -16.39 -9.54
N LYS A 149 30.08 -17.61 -9.06
CA LYS A 149 30.34 -18.82 -9.82
C LYS A 149 29.48 -18.92 -11.08
N GLU A 150 28.18 -18.57 -10.96
CA GLU A 150 27.23 -18.53 -12.09
C GLU A 150 27.65 -17.48 -13.14
N ALA A 151 28.11 -16.29 -12.70
CA ALA A 151 28.53 -15.19 -13.54
C ALA A 151 29.75 -15.51 -14.44
N ARG A 152 30.60 -16.48 -14.05
CA ARG A 152 31.80 -16.89 -14.84
C ARG A 152 31.42 -17.43 -16.20
N ASN A 153 30.26 -18.06 -16.34
CA ASN A 153 29.84 -18.76 -17.56
C ASN A 153 28.55 -18.19 -18.17
N ASN A 154 27.92 -17.18 -17.53
CA ASN A 154 26.65 -16.60 -17.98
C ASN A 154 26.65 -15.07 -17.83
N LYS A 155 26.52 -14.36 -18.95
CA LYS A 155 26.61 -12.91 -19.00
C LYS A 155 25.44 -12.22 -18.27
N ASP A 156 24.24 -12.81 -18.30
CA ASP A 156 23.06 -12.28 -17.60
C ASP A 156 23.22 -12.40 -16.07
N ARG A 157 23.85 -13.50 -15.60
CA ARG A 157 24.15 -13.71 -14.18
C ARG A 157 25.22 -12.76 -13.66
N LYS A 158 26.08 -12.20 -14.55
CA LYS A 158 27.05 -11.19 -14.16
C LYS A 158 26.37 -9.90 -13.65
N ALA A 159 25.34 -9.44 -14.32
CA ALA A 159 24.57 -8.26 -13.88
C ALA A 159 23.90 -8.51 -12.52
N VAL A 160 23.35 -9.71 -12.31
CA VAL A 160 22.75 -10.10 -11.01
C VAL A 160 23.80 -10.13 -9.88
N HIS A 161 25.00 -10.67 -10.15
CA HIS A 161 26.09 -10.68 -9.18
C HIS A 161 26.57 -9.25 -8.85
N GLU A 162 26.75 -8.39 -9.85
CA GLU A 162 27.15 -6.99 -9.64
C GLU A 162 26.09 -6.23 -8.81
N ALA A 163 24.82 -6.45 -9.08
CA ALA A 163 23.72 -5.88 -8.29
C ALA A 163 23.71 -6.39 -6.84
N ALA A 164 24.00 -7.69 -6.62
CA ALA A 164 24.08 -8.27 -5.27
C ALA A 164 25.26 -7.70 -4.45
N VAL A 165 26.42 -7.50 -5.08
CA VAL A 165 27.59 -6.87 -4.44
C VAL A 165 27.29 -5.40 -4.11
N ALA A 166 26.63 -4.66 -5.03
CA ALA A 166 26.20 -3.29 -4.76
C ALA A 166 25.20 -3.22 -3.61
N ALA A 167 24.27 -4.18 -3.52
CA ALA A 167 23.31 -4.28 -2.42
C ALA A 167 24.01 -4.50 -1.07
N GLN A 168 25.02 -5.39 -1.00
CA GLN A 168 25.81 -5.55 0.23
C GLN A 168 26.46 -4.23 0.67
N ALA A 169 27.10 -3.51 -0.26
CA ALA A 169 27.77 -2.26 0.07
C ALA A 169 26.80 -1.18 0.59
N VAL A 170 25.57 -1.14 0.07
CA VAL A 170 24.52 -0.23 0.53
C VAL A 170 24.07 -0.60 1.95
N LEU A 171 23.79 -1.90 2.21
CA LEU A 171 23.37 -2.36 3.54
C LEU A 171 24.49 -2.17 4.58
N ASP A 172 25.75 -2.41 4.22
CA ASP A 172 26.91 -2.16 5.08
C ASP A 172 27.05 -0.68 5.47
N SER A 173 26.56 0.24 4.64
CA SER A 173 26.50 1.68 4.95
C SER A 173 25.36 2.05 5.89
N GLY A 174 24.54 1.11 6.33
CA GLY A 174 23.37 1.36 7.18
C GLY A 174 22.18 1.98 6.44
N THR A 175 22.07 1.72 5.14
CA THR A 175 20.96 2.24 4.30
C THR A 175 20.14 1.07 3.77
N THR A 176 18.79 1.15 3.87
CA THR A 176 17.90 0.16 3.25
C THR A 176 18.00 0.23 1.71
N LEU A 177 17.77 -0.88 1.04
CA LEU A 177 17.81 -0.92 -0.44
C LEU A 177 16.72 -0.05 -1.06
N PHE A 178 15.57 0.09 -0.40
CA PHE A 178 14.51 0.99 -0.82
C PHE A 178 14.96 2.47 -0.76
N ALA A 179 15.54 2.91 0.36
CA ALA A 179 16.04 4.28 0.51
C ALA A 179 17.23 4.59 -0.42
N ALA A 180 18.01 3.59 -0.78
CA ALA A 180 19.10 3.74 -1.75
C ALA A 180 18.61 4.02 -3.18
N GLY A 181 17.35 3.70 -3.50
CA GLY A 181 16.73 3.96 -4.79
C GLY A 181 17.49 3.34 -5.97
N SER A 182 17.80 4.13 -6.97
CA SER A 182 18.46 3.65 -8.21
C SER A 182 19.94 3.24 -8.06
N LYS A 183 20.52 3.32 -6.86
CA LYS A 183 21.89 2.84 -6.62
C LYS A 183 22.03 1.32 -6.76
N VAL A 184 20.93 0.60 -6.60
CA VAL A 184 20.85 -0.86 -6.75
C VAL A 184 19.69 -1.20 -7.67
N ASP A 185 19.94 -2.02 -8.70
CA ASP A 185 18.86 -2.55 -9.55
C ASP A 185 18.15 -3.70 -8.83
N SER A 186 17.14 -3.35 -8.04
CA SER A 186 16.34 -4.30 -7.27
C SER A 186 15.58 -5.31 -8.16
N ALA A 187 15.33 -4.97 -9.43
CA ALA A 187 14.65 -5.88 -10.34
C ALA A 187 15.49 -7.14 -10.65
N LEU A 188 16.82 -7.00 -10.67
CA LEU A 188 17.76 -8.11 -10.84
C LEU A 188 17.83 -9.02 -9.60
N LEU A 189 17.43 -8.52 -8.42
CA LEU A 189 17.55 -9.21 -7.15
C LEU A 189 16.24 -9.88 -6.68
N ARG A 190 15.20 -9.89 -7.51
CA ARG A 190 13.87 -10.46 -7.14
C ARG A 190 13.94 -11.90 -6.64
N GLU A 191 14.83 -12.72 -7.22
CA GLU A 191 14.99 -14.12 -6.79
C GLU A 191 15.50 -14.27 -5.35
N LEU A 192 16.11 -13.24 -4.77
CA LEU A 192 16.65 -13.24 -3.42
C LEU A 192 15.61 -12.87 -2.35
N ASN A 193 14.45 -12.33 -2.75
CA ASN A 193 13.38 -11.92 -1.85
C ASN A 193 13.89 -11.04 -0.69
N LEU A 194 14.73 -10.05 -1.00
CA LEU A 194 15.29 -9.13 -0.01
C LEU A 194 14.18 -8.24 0.58
N LEU A 195 14.16 -8.14 1.90
CA LEU A 195 13.12 -7.44 2.66
C LEU A 195 13.20 -5.93 2.47
N THR A 196 14.42 -5.39 2.48
CA THR A 196 14.66 -3.95 2.38
C THR A 196 14.51 -3.39 0.97
N THR A 197 14.25 -4.23 -0.05
CA THR A 197 13.85 -3.77 -1.39
C THR A 197 12.37 -3.40 -1.47
N LYS A 198 11.56 -3.86 -0.49
CA LYS A 198 10.13 -3.56 -0.46
C LYS A 198 9.89 -2.07 -0.19
N PRO A 199 8.83 -1.48 -0.76
CA PRO A 199 8.42 -0.13 -0.42
C PRO A 199 8.06 -0.03 1.07
N PHE A 200 8.37 1.13 1.68
CA PHE A 200 8.01 1.46 3.05
C PHE A 200 6.93 2.53 3.09
N LEU A 201 6.01 2.37 4.03
CA LEU A 201 5.03 3.35 4.47
C LEU A 201 5.17 3.51 5.97
N TYR A 202 5.32 4.73 6.47
CA TYR A 202 5.41 5.00 7.90
C TYR A 202 4.09 5.58 8.42
N VAL A 203 3.60 5.02 9.52
CA VAL A 203 2.43 5.52 10.24
C VAL A 203 2.90 6.06 11.57
N PHE A 204 2.92 7.37 11.72
CA PHE A 204 3.20 8.03 12.97
C PHE A 204 1.91 8.08 13.80
N ASN A 205 1.84 7.22 14.82
CA ASN A 205 0.75 7.23 15.79
C ASN A 205 0.99 8.38 16.76
N ALA A 206 0.25 9.45 16.59
CA ALA A 206 0.43 10.77 17.17
C ALA A 206 -0.76 11.16 18.06
N ASP A 207 -0.52 11.99 19.02
CA ASP A 207 -1.57 12.69 19.76
C ASP A 207 -1.93 14.03 19.08
N GLU A 208 -2.99 14.69 19.59
CA GLU A 208 -3.48 15.96 19.08
C GLU A 208 -2.39 17.04 19.02
N SER A 209 -1.45 17.05 19.98
CA SER A 209 -0.37 18.06 20.07
C SER A 209 0.59 17.93 18.88
N VAL A 210 0.87 16.73 18.43
CA VAL A 210 1.70 16.46 17.25
C VAL A 210 0.92 16.66 15.96
N LEU A 211 -0.37 16.24 15.92
CA LEU A 211 -1.22 16.42 14.74
C LEU A 211 -1.48 17.88 14.40
N GLY A 212 -1.45 18.77 15.40
CA GLY A 212 -1.55 20.22 15.23
C GLY A 212 -0.23 20.96 14.99
N ASP A 213 0.92 20.26 14.94
CA ASP A 213 2.26 20.86 14.77
C ASP A 213 2.84 20.57 13.38
N ASP A 214 2.60 21.47 12.43
CA ASP A 214 3.09 21.35 11.04
C ASP A 214 4.62 21.23 10.98
N ALA A 215 5.36 21.88 11.88
CA ALA A 215 6.82 21.82 11.89
C ALA A 215 7.30 20.43 12.32
N LYS A 216 6.66 19.84 13.32
CA LYS A 216 6.95 18.48 13.77
C LYS A 216 6.56 17.44 12.73
N ILE A 217 5.42 17.59 12.09
CA ILE A 217 4.99 16.75 10.95
C ILE A 217 6.02 16.81 9.82
N ALA A 218 6.49 18.00 9.46
CA ALA A 218 7.51 18.17 8.42
C ALA A 218 8.86 17.52 8.79
N GLU A 219 9.30 17.65 10.04
CA GLU A 219 10.50 16.98 10.56
C GLU A 219 10.40 15.46 10.45
N LEU A 220 9.29 14.89 10.92
CA LEU A 220 9.05 13.44 10.90
C LEU A 220 8.92 12.90 9.48
N ARG A 221 8.27 13.65 8.58
CA ARG A 221 8.17 13.31 7.16
C ARG A 221 9.54 13.30 6.48
N ALA A 222 10.39 14.27 6.81
CA ALA A 222 11.76 14.33 6.28
C ALA A 222 12.64 13.18 6.80
N LEU A 223 12.38 12.68 8.01
CA LEU A 223 13.11 11.58 8.63
C LEU A 223 13.00 10.28 7.81
N VAL A 224 11.86 10.04 7.18
CA VAL A 224 11.55 8.79 6.48
C VAL A 224 11.59 8.89 4.95
N ALA A 225 11.93 10.06 4.40
CA ALA A 225 12.04 10.22 2.95
C ALA A 225 13.05 9.22 2.35
N PRO A 226 12.76 8.60 1.18
CA PRO A 226 11.68 8.93 0.23
C PRO A 226 10.35 8.18 0.48
N ALA A 227 10.17 7.49 1.59
CA ALA A 227 8.95 6.77 1.91
C ALA A 227 7.77 7.73 2.20
N ASP A 228 6.56 7.23 1.96
CA ASP A 228 5.34 7.93 2.37
C ASP A 228 5.18 7.92 3.90
N ALA A 229 4.55 8.96 4.43
CA ALA A 229 4.26 9.10 5.86
C ALA A 229 2.80 9.53 6.10
N VAL A 230 2.11 8.81 6.98
CA VAL A 230 0.77 9.10 7.46
C VAL A 230 0.83 9.43 8.95
N PHE A 231 0.05 10.41 9.37
CA PHE A 231 -0.09 10.84 10.75
C PHE A 231 -1.53 10.64 11.19
N LEU A 232 -1.74 9.91 12.26
CA LEU A 232 -3.07 9.65 12.81
C LEU A 232 -2.97 9.32 14.30
N ASP A 233 -4.09 9.47 15.01
CA ASP A 233 -4.25 8.94 16.36
C ASP A 233 -5.05 7.63 16.28
N ALA A 234 -4.40 6.50 16.57
CA ALA A 234 -5.03 5.19 16.46
C ALA A 234 -6.19 5.01 17.46
N LYS A 235 -6.20 5.74 18.58
CA LYS A 235 -7.29 5.73 19.56
C LYS A 235 -8.50 6.48 19.01
N ILE A 236 -8.31 7.68 18.48
CA ILE A 236 -9.38 8.44 17.81
C ILE A 236 -9.95 7.65 16.64
N GLU A 237 -9.10 7.03 15.81
CA GLU A 237 -9.58 6.18 14.71
C GLU A 237 -10.46 5.02 15.19
N SER A 238 -10.14 4.43 16.36
CA SER A 238 -10.98 3.39 16.96
C SER A 238 -12.32 3.94 17.46
N GLU A 239 -12.35 5.16 18.02
CA GLU A 239 -13.56 5.84 18.48
C GLU A 239 -14.46 6.26 17.31
N LEU A 240 -13.89 6.79 16.23
CA LEU A 240 -14.62 7.17 15.01
C LEU A 240 -15.39 6.01 14.38
N GLN A 241 -14.94 4.75 14.58
CA GLN A 241 -15.65 3.57 14.09
C GLN A 241 -16.96 3.27 14.85
N GLU A 242 -17.17 3.86 16.03
CA GLU A 242 -18.35 3.67 16.87
C GLU A 242 -19.39 4.78 16.68
N LEU A 243 -19.03 5.84 15.95
CA LEU A 243 -19.86 7.00 15.70
C LEU A 243 -20.58 6.90 14.35
N ASP A 244 -21.73 7.56 14.25
CA ASP A 244 -22.37 7.84 12.96
C ASP A 244 -21.58 8.91 12.19
N ASP A 245 -21.89 9.08 10.90
CA ASP A 245 -21.13 9.98 10.02
C ASP A 245 -21.17 11.45 10.47
N GLU A 246 -22.28 11.93 11.08
CA GLU A 246 -22.42 13.30 11.56
C GLU A 246 -21.55 13.51 12.81
N SER A 247 -21.65 12.64 13.80
CA SER A 247 -20.83 12.68 15.02
C SER A 247 -19.34 12.49 14.72
N ALA A 248 -19.00 11.63 13.75
CA ALA A 248 -17.62 11.44 13.31
C ALA A 248 -17.05 12.72 12.66
N ALA A 249 -17.84 13.42 11.84
CA ALA A 249 -17.44 14.68 11.22
C ALA A 249 -17.22 15.78 12.27
N GLU A 250 -18.11 15.88 13.27
CA GLU A 250 -17.96 16.84 14.38
C GLU A 250 -16.69 16.56 15.20
N LEU A 251 -16.40 15.30 15.50
CA LEU A 251 -15.18 14.93 16.24
C LEU A 251 -13.92 15.31 15.43
N LEU A 252 -13.88 14.98 14.13
CA LEU A 252 -12.74 15.34 13.27
C LEU A 252 -12.54 16.86 13.20
N GLU A 253 -13.60 17.63 13.04
CA GLU A 253 -13.53 19.10 13.02
C GLU A 253 -13.01 19.65 14.35
N SER A 254 -13.44 19.07 15.49
CA SER A 254 -13.02 19.52 16.84
C SER A 254 -11.51 19.36 17.08
N ILE A 255 -10.87 18.39 16.41
CA ILE A 255 -9.42 18.13 16.50
C ILE A 255 -8.64 18.70 15.29
N GLY A 256 -9.30 19.52 14.45
CA GLY A 256 -8.66 20.16 13.30
C GLY A 256 -8.31 19.21 12.15
N GLN A 257 -8.92 18.02 12.10
CA GLN A 257 -8.74 17.07 11.01
C GLN A 257 -9.90 17.17 10.02
N HIS A 258 -9.60 17.03 8.72
CA HIS A 258 -10.61 17.13 7.65
C HIS A 258 -11.04 15.76 7.09
N GLU A 259 -10.35 14.70 7.48
CA GLU A 259 -10.62 13.33 7.05
C GLU A 259 -10.13 12.31 8.09
N ARG A 260 -10.66 11.09 8.00
CA ARG A 260 -10.20 9.99 8.84
C ARG A 260 -8.76 9.61 8.49
N GLY A 261 -7.94 9.34 9.49
CA GLY A 261 -6.57 8.89 9.29
C GLY A 261 -6.49 7.54 8.55
N LEU A 262 -7.50 6.66 8.73
CA LEU A 262 -7.61 5.41 7.96
C LEU A 262 -7.83 5.64 6.46
N ASP A 263 -8.52 6.70 6.06
CA ASP A 263 -8.69 7.07 4.67
C ASP A 263 -7.37 7.55 4.05
N SER A 264 -6.62 8.36 4.79
CA SER A 264 -5.26 8.77 4.42
C SER A 264 -4.32 7.57 4.34
N LEU A 265 -4.44 6.62 5.29
CA LEU A 265 -3.66 5.38 5.30
C LEU A 265 -3.96 4.50 4.08
N ALA A 266 -5.23 4.34 3.72
CA ALA A 266 -5.62 3.59 2.53
C ALA A 266 -5.03 4.21 1.25
N ARG A 267 -5.11 5.54 1.09
CA ARG A 267 -4.52 6.25 -0.06
C ARG A 267 -3.00 6.11 -0.11
N ALA A 268 -2.33 6.32 1.03
CA ALA A 268 -0.88 6.18 1.11
C ALA A 268 -0.44 4.74 0.80
N GLY A 269 -1.13 3.73 1.34
CA GLY A 269 -0.85 2.33 1.04
C GLY A 269 -1.01 2.00 -0.45
N PHE A 270 -2.07 2.52 -1.07
CA PHE A 270 -2.32 2.36 -2.50
C PHE A 270 -1.21 2.99 -3.35
N HIS A 271 -0.77 4.20 -2.99
CA HIS A 271 0.35 4.90 -3.62
C HIS A 271 1.68 4.15 -3.44
N THR A 272 1.99 3.72 -2.22
CA THR A 272 3.21 2.96 -1.88
C THR A 272 3.32 1.68 -2.69
N LEU A 273 2.20 0.99 -2.95
CA LEU A 273 2.12 -0.19 -3.79
C LEU A 273 2.14 0.12 -5.31
N LYS A 274 2.24 1.38 -5.70
CA LYS A 274 2.18 1.85 -7.10
C LYS A 274 0.94 1.36 -7.83
N LEU A 275 -0.20 1.42 -7.13
CA LEU A 275 -1.50 1.07 -7.68
C LEU A 275 -2.21 2.29 -8.25
N GLN A 276 -3.18 2.03 -9.10
CA GLN A 276 -4.14 3.00 -9.62
C GLN A 276 -5.47 2.29 -9.90
N THR A 277 -6.52 3.07 -10.10
CA THR A 277 -7.85 2.52 -10.39
C THR A 277 -8.32 2.93 -11.77
N TYR A 278 -8.99 2.01 -12.45
CA TYR A 278 -9.93 2.36 -13.50
C TYR A 278 -11.35 2.06 -13.02
N LEU A 279 -12.33 2.69 -13.65
CA LEU A 279 -13.73 2.68 -13.21
C LEU A 279 -14.62 2.01 -14.24
N THR A 280 -15.61 1.27 -13.77
CA THR A 280 -16.72 0.79 -14.57
C THR A 280 -18.02 1.24 -13.95
N ALA A 281 -19.01 1.62 -14.75
CA ALA A 281 -20.30 2.05 -14.25
C ALA A 281 -21.43 1.51 -15.14
N GLY A 282 -22.49 1.07 -14.49
CA GLY A 282 -23.72 0.57 -15.12
C GLY A 282 -24.84 0.47 -14.10
N PRO A 283 -26.05 0.04 -14.49
CA PRO A 283 -27.22 0.01 -13.60
C PRO A 283 -27.03 -0.86 -12.34
N LYS A 284 -26.22 -1.94 -12.44
CA LYS A 284 -25.99 -2.82 -11.30
C LYS A 284 -24.98 -2.28 -10.30
N GLU A 285 -23.88 -1.70 -10.79
CA GLU A 285 -22.80 -1.22 -9.94
C GLU A 285 -21.96 -0.14 -10.61
N ALA A 286 -21.43 0.77 -9.79
CA ALA A 286 -20.26 1.60 -10.07
C ALA A 286 -19.09 1.03 -9.28
N ARG A 287 -17.97 0.72 -9.96
CA ARG A 287 -16.87 0.00 -9.33
C ARG A 287 -15.51 0.54 -9.74
N ALA A 288 -14.61 0.62 -8.75
CA ALA A 288 -13.19 0.84 -8.96
C ALA A 288 -12.45 -0.51 -9.00
N TRP A 289 -11.60 -0.66 -9.98
CA TRP A 289 -10.77 -1.85 -10.19
C TRP A 289 -9.31 -1.51 -9.99
N THR A 290 -8.63 -2.27 -9.16
CA THR A 290 -7.22 -2.07 -8.85
C THR A 290 -6.33 -2.64 -9.94
N ILE A 291 -5.40 -1.83 -10.44
CA ILE A 291 -4.35 -2.22 -11.38
C ILE A 291 -3.02 -1.58 -10.96
N HIS A 292 -1.91 -2.08 -11.49
CA HIS A 292 -0.62 -1.41 -11.33
C HIS A 292 -0.50 -0.21 -12.28
N GLN A 293 0.22 0.80 -11.84
CA GLN A 293 0.64 1.88 -12.72
C GLN A 293 1.45 1.31 -13.90
N GLY A 294 1.08 1.68 -15.10
CA GLY A 294 1.70 1.16 -16.33
C GLY A 294 1.06 -0.11 -16.91
N ASP A 295 0.03 -0.66 -16.28
CA ASP A 295 -0.71 -1.78 -16.85
C ASP A 295 -1.48 -1.37 -18.12
N THR A 296 -1.45 -2.27 -19.10
CA THR A 296 -2.16 -2.08 -20.38
C THR A 296 -3.63 -2.51 -20.29
N ALA A 297 -4.44 -2.06 -21.23
CA ALA A 297 -5.87 -2.37 -21.27
C ALA A 297 -6.19 -3.88 -21.23
N PRO A 298 -5.47 -4.80 -21.90
CA PRO A 298 -5.70 -6.24 -21.72
C PRO A 298 -5.46 -6.72 -20.31
N LYS A 299 -4.38 -6.26 -19.63
CA LYS A 299 -4.10 -6.61 -18.24
C LYS A 299 -5.18 -6.09 -17.30
N ALA A 300 -5.63 -4.85 -17.51
CA ALA A 300 -6.75 -4.27 -16.77
C ALA A 300 -8.04 -5.07 -16.95
N ALA A 301 -8.35 -5.49 -18.17
CA ALA A 301 -9.49 -6.37 -18.45
C ALA A 301 -9.37 -7.72 -17.72
N GLY A 302 -8.14 -8.24 -17.59
CA GLY A 302 -7.81 -9.48 -16.89
C GLY A 302 -8.15 -9.45 -15.39
N VAL A 303 -8.14 -8.27 -14.77
CA VAL A 303 -8.55 -8.09 -13.37
C VAL A 303 -10.04 -8.37 -13.15
N ILE A 304 -10.88 -8.11 -14.16
CA ILE A 304 -12.30 -8.48 -14.12
C ILE A 304 -12.45 -10.00 -14.27
N HIS A 305 -11.82 -10.57 -15.30
CA HIS A 305 -11.80 -11.99 -15.56
C HIS A 305 -10.68 -12.34 -16.54
N THR A 306 -10.00 -13.47 -16.34
CA THR A 306 -8.90 -13.92 -17.20
C THR A 306 -9.30 -14.11 -18.68
N ASP A 307 -10.55 -14.43 -18.95
CA ASP A 307 -11.05 -14.55 -20.33
C ASP A 307 -11.13 -13.19 -21.02
N PHE A 308 -11.34 -12.10 -20.28
CA PHE A 308 -11.33 -10.74 -20.84
C PHE A 308 -9.93 -10.35 -21.33
N GLU A 309 -8.89 -10.76 -20.62
CA GLU A 309 -7.50 -10.55 -21.06
C GLU A 309 -7.21 -11.34 -22.34
N LYS A 310 -7.54 -12.65 -22.32
CA LYS A 310 -7.26 -13.55 -23.45
C LYS A 310 -8.05 -13.17 -24.69
N GLY A 311 -9.32 -12.83 -24.52
CA GLY A 311 -10.24 -12.46 -25.60
C GLY A 311 -10.28 -10.98 -25.93
N PHE A 312 -9.39 -10.16 -25.37
CA PHE A 312 -9.42 -8.71 -25.54
C PHE A 312 -9.40 -8.27 -27.01
N ILE A 313 -10.37 -7.44 -27.38
CA ILE A 313 -10.48 -6.84 -28.71
C ILE A 313 -10.11 -5.37 -28.66
N LYS A 314 -10.80 -4.59 -27.81
CA LYS A 314 -10.62 -3.14 -27.63
C LYS A 314 -11.23 -2.68 -26.32
N ALA A 315 -10.87 -1.48 -25.89
CA ALA A 315 -11.49 -0.75 -24.79
C ALA A 315 -12.14 0.53 -25.32
N GLU A 316 -13.37 0.82 -24.89
CA GLU A 316 -13.98 2.13 -25.03
C GLU A 316 -13.65 2.89 -23.74
N VAL A 317 -12.86 3.96 -23.85
CA VAL A 317 -12.29 4.69 -22.71
C VAL A 317 -12.70 6.15 -22.77
N VAL A 318 -13.15 6.68 -21.63
CA VAL A 318 -13.38 8.11 -21.42
C VAL A 318 -12.82 8.48 -20.05
N SER A 319 -12.19 9.65 -19.91
CA SER A 319 -11.79 10.12 -18.58
C SER A 319 -13.01 10.45 -17.73
N PHE A 320 -12.89 10.26 -16.41
CA PHE A 320 -13.97 10.63 -15.48
C PHE A 320 -14.41 12.09 -15.66
N ASP A 321 -13.47 13.01 -15.84
CA ASP A 321 -13.73 14.43 -16.00
C ASP A 321 -14.49 14.74 -17.31
N ASP A 322 -14.07 14.16 -18.43
CA ASP A 322 -14.77 14.33 -19.72
C ASP A 322 -16.19 13.74 -19.67
N LEU A 323 -16.37 12.61 -19.00
CA LEU A 323 -17.67 11.96 -18.86
C LEU A 323 -18.62 12.79 -18.00
N THR A 324 -18.14 13.28 -16.86
CA THR A 324 -18.96 14.11 -15.95
C THR A 324 -19.29 15.47 -16.56
N ALA A 325 -18.36 16.08 -17.28
CA ALA A 325 -18.59 17.32 -18.02
C ALA A 325 -19.65 17.15 -19.13
N ALA A 326 -19.64 16.00 -19.80
CA ALA A 326 -20.63 15.67 -20.84
C ALA A 326 -22.02 15.31 -20.26
N GLY A 327 -22.09 14.87 -19.01
CA GLY A 327 -23.34 14.54 -18.30
C GLY A 327 -23.92 13.16 -18.64
N SER A 328 -23.43 12.48 -19.67
CA SER A 328 -23.82 11.11 -20.01
C SER A 328 -22.82 10.45 -20.99
N MET A 329 -22.79 9.13 -21.02
CA MET A 329 -22.00 8.38 -21.99
C MET A 329 -22.40 8.69 -23.44
N ALA A 330 -23.68 8.88 -23.72
CA ALA A 330 -24.17 9.24 -25.06
C ALA A 330 -23.67 10.61 -25.51
N ALA A 331 -23.71 11.61 -24.62
CA ALA A 331 -23.19 12.94 -24.88
C ALA A 331 -21.67 12.96 -25.03
N ALA A 332 -20.94 12.20 -24.21
CA ALA A 332 -19.49 12.04 -24.34
C ALA A 332 -19.11 11.41 -25.69
N LYS A 333 -19.86 10.40 -26.15
CA LYS A 333 -19.67 9.81 -27.49
C LYS A 333 -19.94 10.82 -28.61
N ALA A 334 -21.04 11.57 -28.52
CA ALA A 334 -21.38 12.60 -29.49
C ALA A 334 -20.33 13.73 -29.54
N ALA A 335 -19.72 14.07 -28.40
CA ALA A 335 -18.63 15.05 -28.29
C ALA A 335 -17.25 14.51 -28.72
N GLY A 336 -17.15 13.23 -29.13
CA GLY A 336 -15.88 12.59 -29.53
C GLY A 336 -14.89 12.38 -28.37
N LYS A 337 -15.38 12.36 -27.12
CA LYS A 337 -14.57 12.16 -25.90
C LYS A 337 -14.31 10.70 -25.58
N VAL A 338 -15.14 9.80 -26.08
CA VAL A 338 -14.94 8.35 -25.92
C VAL A 338 -13.96 7.88 -26.98
N ARG A 339 -12.82 7.37 -26.54
CA ARG A 339 -11.74 6.84 -27.36
C ARG A 339 -11.91 5.33 -27.52
N ILE A 340 -11.46 4.82 -28.65
CA ILE A 340 -11.35 3.38 -28.88
C ILE A 340 -9.87 3.04 -28.80
N GLU A 341 -9.51 2.25 -27.80
CA GLU A 341 -8.12 1.93 -27.47
C GLU A 341 -7.80 0.46 -27.71
N GLY A 342 -6.58 0.19 -28.17
CA GLY A 342 -6.07 -1.14 -28.48
C GLY A 342 -5.29 -1.78 -27.34
N LYS A 343 -4.55 -2.85 -27.68
CA LYS A 343 -3.80 -3.67 -26.71
C LYS A 343 -2.65 -2.93 -26.02
N ASP A 344 -2.07 -1.93 -26.69
CA ASP A 344 -0.90 -1.20 -26.18
C ASP A 344 -1.29 0.02 -25.35
N TYR A 345 -2.59 0.28 -25.18
CA TYR A 345 -3.05 1.40 -24.37
C TYR A 345 -2.69 1.17 -22.91
N VAL A 346 -1.90 2.09 -22.36
CA VAL A 346 -1.58 2.13 -20.92
C VAL A 346 -2.71 2.85 -20.20
N MET A 347 -3.30 2.17 -19.23
CA MET A 347 -4.41 2.70 -18.44
C MET A 347 -3.99 3.88 -17.59
N HIS A 348 -4.88 4.87 -17.44
CA HIS A 348 -4.70 5.99 -16.54
C HIS A 348 -5.68 5.91 -15.36
N ASP A 349 -5.27 6.51 -14.23
CA ASP A 349 -6.15 6.58 -13.06
C ASP A 349 -7.42 7.38 -13.41
N GLY A 350 -8.59 6.83 -13.05
CA GLY A 350 -9.88 7.44 -13.34
C GLY A 350 -10.41 7.23 -14.78
N ASP A 351 -9.76 6.42 -15.60
CA ASP A 351 -10.36 5.97 -16.86
C ASP A 351 -11.69 5.24 -16.57
N VAL A 352 -12.77 5.68 -17.19
CA VAL A 352 -14.07 4.96 -17.21
C VAL A 352 -14.12 4.11 -18.45
N VAL A 353 -14.27 2.78 -18.28
CA VAL A 353 -13.95 1.82 -19.36
C VAL A 353 -15.07 0.81 -19.58
N GLU A 354 -15.30 0.49 -20.86
CA GLU A 354 -16.06 -0.67 -21.30
C GLU A 354 -15.19 -1.55 -22.19
N PHE A 355 -14.84 -2.75 -21.71
CA PHE A 355 -14.04 -3.70 -22.47
C PHE A 355 -14.89 -4.49 -23.46
N ARG A 356 -14.40 -4.68 -24.68
CA ARG A 356 -14.94 -5.57 -25.68
C ARG A 356 -14.00 -6.75 -25.86
N PHE A 357 -14.53 -7.93 -25.68
CA PHE A 357 -13.80 -9.19 -25.76
C PHE A 357 -14.62 -10.26 -26.48
N ASN A 358 -13.93 -11.28 -26.97
CA ASN A 358 -14.55 -12.47 -27.57
C ASN A 358 -14.02 -13.69 -26.81
N VAL A 359 -14.93 -14.57 -26.40
CA VAL A 359 -14.60 -15.82 -25.66
C VAL A 359 -14.73 -16.99 -26.63
#